data_40bf8dd12f65e4ff838b48529e3ca27c
#
_entry.id   40bf8dd12f65e4ff838b48529e3ca27c
#
_cell.length_a   1.000
_cell.length_b   1.000
_cell.length_c   1.000
_cell.angle_alpha   90.00
_cell.angle_beta   90.00
_cell.angle_gamma   90.00
#
_symmetry.space_group_name_H-M   'P 1'
#
loop_
_entity.id
_entity.type
_entity.pdbx_description
1 polymer ?
#
loop_
_entity_poly.entity_id
_entity_poly.type
_entity_poly.pdbx_seq_one_letter_code
_entity_poly.pdbx_strand_id
1 'polypeptide(L)'
;SRLEIGRDKFVDACWDWTHEYGGIIVEQIKRMGCSVDFDNERFTMDEDYAQAVRKVFCDWYHDGLIYRGKRIVNWCPNCTTAISDDEAEYKDEKGHLWHLRYPLTEPVNGQDYIVVATTRPETMLGDTGVAVSPKDPEKAAFVGKTVKLPIVDREIPIFEDWHVDANFGSGFVKVTPAHDPNDYAMGQAHDLPQINIFDEHAVVVEGYGEFTGMNRDECREAVIKWFEEHDLLDHVEELDHSVMHCYRCDSALEPWLSEQWFVAVDKLKGPALDAVNSGKVTFHPARWTQTYTTWMENLKDWCISRQLWWGHRIPVFYCEDCGWEDALTEDTDVCPKCGGHHVHQDENVLDTWFSSQ
;
A
#
# COMPACT_ATOMS: atom_id res chain seq x y z
N SER A 1 -18.23 3.55 18.31
CA SER A 1 -17.02 3.52 17.46
C SER A 1 -15.78 3.60 18.36
N ARG A 2 -14.68 2.97 17.95
CA ARG A 2 -13.39 3.05 18.67
C ARG A 2 -12.94 4.50 18.88
N LEU A 3 -13.14 5.35 17.88
CA LEU A 3 -12.76 6.76 17.93
C LEU A 3 -13.54 7.57 19.00
N GLU A 4 -14.76 7.17 19.33
CA GLU A 4 -15.57 7.83 20.38
C GLU A 4 -15.11 7.50 21.79
N ILE A 5 -14.66 6.27 22.02
CA ILE A 5 -14.27 5.80 23.36
C ILE A 5 -12.79 6.02 23.68
N GLY A 6 -11.97 6.20 22.66
CA GLY A 6 -10.51 6.36 22.77
C GLY A 6 -9.77 5.02 22.91
N ARG A 7 -8.44 5.07 22.69
CA ARG A 7 -7.59 3.88 22.59
C ARG A 7 -7.59 3.02 23.85
N ASP A 8 -7.37 3.62 25.01
CA ASP A 8 -7.23 2.87 26.27
C ASP A 8 -8.49 2.08 26.60
N LYS A 9 -9.65 2.75 26.54
CA LYS A 9 -10.95 2.09 26.79
C LYS A 9 -11.29 1.05 25.74
N PHE A 10 -10.84 1.24 24.49
CA PHE A 10 -11.03 0.25 23.44
C PHE A 10 -10.19 -1.00 23.71
N VAL A 11 -8.93 -0.83 24.10
CA VAL A 11 -8.04 -1.95 24.46
C VAL A 11 -8.54 -2.69 25.68
N ASP A 12 -9.00 -1.98 26.73
CA ASP A 12 -9.63 -2.58 27.91
C ASP A 12 -10.85 -3.43 27.51
N ALA A 13 -11.74 -2.90 26.67
CA ALA A 13 -12.88 -3.66 26.20
C ALA A 13 -12.51 -4.91 25.38
N CYS A 14 -11.40 -4.86 24.62
CA CYS A 14 -10.88 -6.05 23.93
C CYS A 14 -10.37 -7.10 24.92
N TRP A 15 -9.70 -6.68 26.00
CA TRP A 15 -9.27 -7.60 27.07
C TRP A 15 -10.46 -8.21 27.81
N ASP A 16 -11.48 -7.42 28.14
CA ASP A 16 -12.70 -7.91 28.78
C ASP A 16 -13.36 -8.98 27.90
N TRP A 17 -13.50 -8.71 26.61
CA TRP A 17 -14.04 -9.66 25.64
C TRP A 17 -13.20 -10.95 25.53
N THR A 18 -11.87 -10.81 25.52
CA THR A 18 -10.96 -11.95 25.45
C THR A 18 -11.06 -12.83 26.70
N HIS A 19 -11.17 -12.24 27.89
CA HIS A 19 -11.36 -12.98 29.12
C HIS A 19 -12.71 -13.70 29.21
N GLU A 20 -13.77 -13.09 28.65
CA GLU A 20 -15.11 -13.68 28.65
C GLU A 20 -15.22 -14.85 27.64
N TYR A 21 -14.68 -14.67 26.43
CA TYR A 21 -14.92 -15.60 25.32
C TYR A 21 -13.72 -16.49 24.95
N GLY A 22 -12.50 -16.12 25.30
CA GLY A 22 -11.27 -16.82 24.89
C GLY A 22 -11.22 -18.28 25.35
N GLY A 23 -11.69 -18.57 26.55
CA GLY A 23 -11.72 -19.95 27.09
C GLY A 23 -12.76 -20.87 26.43
N ILE A 24 -13.76 -20.34 25.72
CA ILE A 24 -14.84 -21.15 25.12
C ILE A 24 -14.31 -22.08 24.04
N ILE A 25 -13.45 -21.59 23.16
CA ILE A 25 -12.87 -22.42 22.08
C ILE A 25 -12.03 -23.56 22.63
N VAL A 26 -11.28 -23.32 23.70
CA VAL A 26 -10.45 -24.34 24.37
C VAL A 26 -11.33 -25.45 24.94
N GLU A 27 -12.43 -25.11 25.62
CA GLU A 27 -13.40 -26.09 26.12
C GLU A 27 -14.11 -26.84 24.99
N GLN A 28 -14.40 -26.21 23.87
CA GLN A 28 -14.94 -26.88 22.70
C GLN A 28 -13.96 -27.91 22.11
N ILE A 29 -12.68 -27.54 21.98
CA ILE A 29 -11.61 -28.42 21.49
C ILE A 29 -11.46 -29.63 22.43
N LYS A 30 -11.48 -29.44 23.77
CA LYS A 30 -11.48 -30.53 24.75
C LYS A 30 -12.66 -31.48 24.56
N ARG A 31 -13.87 -30.93 24.40
CA ARG A 31 -15.13 -31.74 24.18
C ARG A 31 -15.10 -32.52 22.87
N MET A 32 -14.44 -32.01 21.84
CA MET A 32 -14.23 -32.71 20.57
C MET A 32 -13.21 -33.88 20.71
N GLY A 33 -12.52 -33.99 21.83
CA GLY A 33 -11.52 -35.03 22.06
C GLY A 33 -10.20 -34.79 21.32
N CYS A 34 -9.88 -33.54 20.99
CA CYS A 34 -8.60 -33.20 20.38
C CYS A 34 -7.47 -33.45 21.36
N SER A 35 -6.39 -34.09 20.87
CA SER A 35 -5.20 -34.41 21.66
C SER A 35 -4.16 -33.31 21.46
N VAL A 36 -4.22 -32.28 22.31
CA VAL A 36 -3.29 -31.17 22.35
C VAL A 36 -2.81 -30.95 23.81
N ASP A 37 -1.72 -30.25 23.98
CA ASP A 37 -1.17 -29.90 25.30
C ASP A 37 -1.87 -28.65 25.85
N PHE A 38 -2.97 -28.82 26.55
CA PHE A 38 -3.75 -27.74 27.16
C PHE A 38 -3.05 -27.04 28.31
N ASP A 39 -1.99 -27.63 28.92
CA ASP A 39 -1.25 -27.03 30.00
C ASP A 39 -0.23 -25.99 29.48
N ASN A 40 0.10 -26.05 28.18
CA ASN A 40 0.97 -25.10 27.47
C ASN A 40 0.19 -24.19 26.51
N GLU A 41 -1.05 -23.87 26.83
CA GLU A 41 -1.81 -22.85 26.10
C GLU A 41 -1.05 -21.51 26.12
N ARG A 42 -1.00 -20.84 24.97
CA ARG A 42 -0.43 -19.49 24.82
C ARG A 42 -1.36 -18.62 24.00
N PHE A 43 -1.54 -17.41 24.48
CA PHE A 43 -2.23 -16.35 23.73
C PHE A 43 -1.19 -15.40 23.13
N THR A 44 -1.38 -14.97 21.90
CA THR A 44 -0.39 -14.12 21.19
C THR A 44 -0.12 -12.78 21.88
N MET A 45 -1.06 -12.31 22.71
CA MET A 45 -0.91 -11.07 23.49
C MET A 45 -0.44 -11.31 24.93
N ASP A 46 -0.08 -12.55 25.31
CA ASP A 46 0.57 -12.81 26.61
C ASP A 46 1.87 -12.02 26.71
N GLU A 47 2.22 -11.60 27.92
CA GLU A 47 3.37 -10.74 28.18
C GLU A 47 4.69 -11.35 27.66
N ASP A 48 4.94 -12.64 27.96
CA ASP A 48 6.15 -13.34 27.50
C ASP A 48 6.22 -13.40 25.96
N TYR A 49 5.06 -13.64 25.32
CA TYR A 49 4.97 -13.67 23.85
C TYR A 49 5.21 -12.28 23.26
N ALA A 50 4.56 -11.27 23.81
CA ALA A 50 4.73 -9.89 23.39
C ALA A 50 6.18 -9.41 23.52
N GLN A 51 6.88 -9.81 24.58
CA GLN A 51 8.32 -9.52 24.77
C GLN A 51 9.19 -10.21 23.72
N ALA A 52 8.88 -11.45 23.33
CA ALA A 52 9.61 -12.14 22.27
C ALA A 52 9.46 -11.42 20.92
N VAL A 53 8.23 -11.05 20.55
CA VAL A 53 7.94 -10.26 19.32
C VAL A 53 8.68 -8.92 19.34
N ARG A 54 8.62 -8.22 20.46
CA ARG A 54 9.30 -6.95 20.65
C ARG A 54 10.82 -7.07 20.50
N LYS A 55 11.41 -8.13 21.06
CA LYS A 55 12.83 -8.41 20.92
C LYS A 55 13.23 -8.64 19.45
N VAL A 56 12.47 -9.46 18.73
CA VAL A 56 12.74 -9.72 17.30
C VAL A 56 12.67 -8.42 16.49
N PHE A 57 11.67 -7.57 16.75
CA PHE A 57 11.59 -6.27 16.09
C PHE A 57 12.83 -5.41 16.36
N CYS A 58 13.23 -5.29 17.63
CA CYS A 58 14.42 -4.50 18.01
C CYS A 58 15.70 -5.03 17.38
N ASP A 59 15.91 -6.36 17.38
CA ASP A 59 17.07 -6.99 16.76
C ASP A 59 17.10 -6.67 15.25
N TRP A 60 16.00 -6.84 14.56
CA TRP A 60 15.91 -6.55 13.11
C TRP A 60 16.02 -5.06 12.77
N TYR A 61 15.51 -4.19 13.64
CA TYR A 61 15.68 -2.74 13.49
C TYR A 61 17.15 -2.35 13.58
N HIS A 62 17.86 -2.81 14.59
CA HIS A 62 19.29 -2.52 14.78
C HIS A 62 20.18 -3.19 13.71
N ASP A 63 19.77 -4.33 13.16
CA ASP A 63 20.42 -4.97 12.02
C ASP A 63 20.12 -4.26 10.69
N GLY A 64 19.26 -3.24 10.69
CA GLY A 64 18.85 -2.50 9.50
C GLY A 64 17.98 -3.31 8.53
N LEU A 65 17.30 -4.34 9.04
CA LEU A 65 16.32 -5.13 8.29
C LEU A 65 14.92 -4.51 8.34
N ILE A 66 14.63 -3.71 9.37
CA ILE A 66 13.40 -2.92 9.48
C ILE A 66 13.74 -1.45 9.27
N TYR A 67 12.93 -0.77 8.49
CA TYR A 67 13.07 0.65 8.24
C TYR A 67 11.70 1.34 8.10
N ARG A 68 11.66 2.65 8.33
CA ARG A 68 10.51 3.50 8.06
C ARG A 68 10.69 4.18 6.71
N GLY A 69 9.64 4.17 5.88
CA GLY A 69 9.73 4.77 4.55
C GLY A 69 8.38 5.12 3.94
N LYS A 70 8.42 6.03 2.98
CA LYS A 70 7.24 6.45 2.22
C LYS A 70 7.16 5.62 0.94
N ARG A 71 6.14 4.77 0.83
CA ARG A 71 5.90 3.87 -0.31
C ARG A 71 4.41 3.76 -0.60
N ILE A 72 4.07 3.27 -1.80
CA ILE A 72 2.70 2.85 -2.11
C ILE A 72 2.39 1.58 -1.30
N VAL A 73 1.29 1.64 -0.59
CA VAL A 73 0.71 0.51 0.16
C VAL A 73 -0.73 0.28 -0.29
N ASN A 74 -1.22 -0.93 -0.11
CA ASN A 74 -2.65 -1.21 -0.21
C ASN A 74 -3.32 -0.63 1.03
N TRP A 75 -4.11 0.40 0.86
CA TRP A 75 -4.77 1.12 1.95
C TRP A 75 -6.26 0.84 1.97
N CYS A 76 -6.81 0.52 3.12
CA CYS A 76 -8.24 0.43 3.29
C CYS A 76 -8.81 1.76 3.83
N PRO A 77 -9.53 2.54 3.01
CA PRO A 77 -10.05 3.85 3.46
C PRO A 77 -11.15 3.74 4.51
N ASN A 78 -11.86 2.60 4.59
CA ASN A 78 -12.89 2.38 5.58
C ASN A 78 -12.32 1.95 6.95
N CYS A 79 -11.31 1.07 6.95
CA CYS A 79 -10.61 0.65 8.18
C CYS A 79 -9.51 1.64 8.58
N THR A 80 -9.11 2.56 7.69
CA THR A 80 -8.01 3.51 7.84
C THR A 80 -6.71 2.83 8.26
N THR A 81 -6.30 1.81 7.49
CA THR A 81 -5.09 1.03 7.77
C THR A 81 -4.49 0.44 6.50
N ALA A 82 -3.17 0.26 6.51
CA ALA A 82 -2.47 -0.51 5.52
C ALA A 82 -2.86 -2.00 5.57
N ILE A 83 -2.89 -2.63 4.41
CA ILE A 83 -3.21 -4.05 4.19
C ILE A 83 -2.04 -4.65 3.40
N SER A 84 -1.54 -5.83 3.81
CA SER A 84 -0.53 -6.56 3.03
C SER A 84 -1.14 -7.24 1.80
N ASP A 85 -0.31 -7.65 0.86
CA ASP A 85 -0.78 -8.35 -0.35
C ASP A 85 -1.51 -9.66 0.00
N ASP A 86 -1.07 -10.36 1.05
CA ASP A 86 -1.68 -11.61 1.53
C ASP A 86 -3.03 -11.39 2.24
N GLU A 87 -3.32 -10.16 2.68
CA GLU A 87 -4.59 -9.77 3.31
C GLU A 87 -5.59 -9.16 2.32
N ALA A 88 -5.18 -8.97 1.06
CA ALA A 88 -6.03 -8.44 -0.01
C ALA A 88 -6.76 -9.56 -0.75
N GLU A 89 -8.08 -9.44 -0.85
CA GLU A 89 -8.92 -10.38 -1.60
C GLU A 89 -9.23 -9.82 -2.98
N TYR A 90 -8.94 -10.60 -4.03
CA TYR A 90 -9.23 -10.19 -5.40
C TYR A 90 -10.64 -10.59 -5.79
N LYS A 91 -11.41 -9.63 -6.33
CA LYS A 91 -12.76 -9.83 -6.86
C LYS A 91 -12.85 -9.37 -8.31
N ASP A 92 -13.44 -10.20 -9.14
CA ASP A 92 -13.71 -9.83 -10.53
C ASP A 92 -14.95 -8.94 -10.58
N GLU A 93 -14.77 -7.73 -11.12
CA GLU A 93 -15.81 -6.72 -11.24
C GLU A 93 -15.94 -6.23 -12.67
N LYS A 94 -17.17 -5.83 -13.04
CA LYS A 94 -17.41 -5.12 -14.28
C LYS A 94 -17.07 -3.66 -14.08
N GLY A 95 -16.13 -3.21 -14.86
CA GLY A 95 -15.69 -1.84 -14.85
C GLY A 95 -15.69 -1.23 -16.25
N HIS A 96 -15.01 -0.12 -16.38
CA HIS A 96 -14.86 0.60 -17.63
C HIS A 96 -13.40 1.00 -17.83
N LEU A 97 -13.01 1.11 -19.08
CA LEU A 97 -11.78 1.75 -19.50
C LEU A 97 -12.17 3.06 -20.21
N TRP A 98 -11.88 4.17 -19.55
CA TRP A 98 -12.17 5.50 -20.09
C TRP A 98 -10.99 6.00 -20.92
N HIS A 99 -11.27 6.46 -22.15
CA HIS A 99 -10.30 7.05 -23.05
C HIS A 99 -10.42 8.56 -23.00
N LEU A 100 -9.40 9.22 -22.43
CA LEU A 100 -9.38 10.65 -22.12
C LEU A 100 -8.40 11.38 -23.02
N ARG A 101 -8.82 12.51 -23.62
CA ARG A 101 -7.97 13.36 -24.46
C ARG A 101 -7.20 14.34 -23.59
N TYR A 102 -5.86 14.27 -23.68
CA TYR A 102 -4.95 15.23 -23.07
C TYR A 102 -4.38 16.14 -24.16
N PRO A 103 -4.71 17.45 -24.16
CA PRO A 103 -4.20 18.39 -25.14
C PRO A 103 -2.67 18.48 -25.10
N LEU A 104 -2.03 18.42 -26.27
CA LEU A 104 -0.61 18.70 -26.41
C LEU A 104 -0.34 20.20 -26.27
N THR A 105 0.77 20.58 -25.64
CA THR A 105 1.18 21.99 -25.58
C THR A 105 1.59 22.52 -26.95
N GLU A 106 2.12 21.64 -27.81
CA GLU A 106 2.43 21.89 -29.20
C GLU A 106 1.99 20.70 -30.06
N PRO A 107 1.39 20.93 -31.24
CA PRO A 107 0.99 19.83 -32.12
C PRO A 107 2.16 18.94 -32.53
N VAL A 108 1.97 17.63 -32.51
CA VAL A 108 2.93 16.63 -32.96
C VAL A 108 2.36 15.83 -34.13
N ASN A 109 3.07 15.84 -35.27
CA ASN A 109 2.60 15.18 -36.52
C ASN A 109 1.18 15.54 -36.96
N GLY A 110 0.72 16.76 -36.63
CA GLY A 110 -0.65 17.24 -36.94
C GLY A 110 -1.71 16.79 -35.94
N GLN A 111 -1.32 16.21 -34.82
CA GLN A 111 -2.19 15.87 -33.67
C GLN A 111 -2.10 16.95 -32.62
N ASP A 112 -3.24 17.41 -32.11
CA ASP A 112 -3.35 18.44 -31.05
C ASP A 112 -3.56 17.85 -29.67
N TYR A 113 -3.79 16.54 -29.56
CA TYR A 113 -3.98 15.81 -28.29
C TYR A 113 -3.48 14.38 -28.41
N ILE A 114 -3.23 13.77 -27.26
CA ILE A 114 -3.07 12.33 -27.11
C ILE A 114 -4.28 11.74 -26.38
N VAL A 115 -4.49 10.42 -26.49
CA VAL A 115 -5.54 9.72 -25.75
C VAL A 115 -4.87 8.81 -24.73
N VAL A 116 -5.23 8.94 -23.45
CA VAL A 116 -4.84 8.02 -22.38
C VAL A 116 -6.02 7.14 -22.00
N ALA A 117 -5.76 5.87 -21.69
CA ALA A 117 -6.79 4.92 -21.25
C ALA A 117 -6.60 4.57 -19.78
N THR A 118 -7.66 4.65 -18.97
CA THR A 118 -7.60 4.41 -17.53
C THR A 118 -8.88 3.79 -16.98
N THR A 119 -8.73 2.92 -15.98
CA THR A 119 -9.84 2.42 -15.15
C THR A 119 -10.13 3.33 -13.96
N ARG A 120 -9.26 4.34 -13.71
CA ARG A 120 -9.30 5.23 -12.56
C ARG A 120 -9.17 6.70 -12.98
N PRO A 121 -10.19 7.26 -13.66
CA PRO A 121 -10.13 8.64 -14.17
C PRO A 121 -10.00 9.68 -13.04
N GLU A 122 -10.48 9.41 -11.83
CA GLU A 122 -10.35 10.29 -10.68
C GLU A 122 -8.90 10.62 -10.32
N THR A 123 -7.97 9.65 -10.51
CA THR A 123 -6.57 9.86 -10.15
C THR A 123 -5.83 10.79 -11.11
N MET A 124 -6.43 11.14 -12.27
CA MET A 124 -5.81 12.06 -13.22
C MET A 124 -5.47 13.43 -12.62
N LEU A 125 -6.19 13.85 -11.58
CA LEU A 125 -5.89 15.10 -10.85
C LEU A 125 -4.46 15.12 -10.27
N GLY A 126 -3.88 13.94 -10.02
CA GLY A 126 -2.53 13.74 -9.52
C GLY A 126 -1.49 13.33 -10.57
N ASP A 127 -1.83 13.31 -11.87
CA ASP A 127 -0.89 12.91 -12.91
C ASP A 127 0.31 13.85 -12.98
N THR A 128 1.50 13.28 -13.13
CA THR A 128 2.75 14.02 -13.24
C THR A 128 3.56 13.65 -14.47
N GLY A 129 3.05 12.75 -15.31
CA GLY A 129 3.65 12.40 -16.57
C GLY A 129 2.74 11.50 -17.43
N VAL A 130 3.17 11.27 -18.65
CA VAL A 130 2.60 10.28 -19.56
C VAL A 130 3.74 9.41 -20.08
N ALA A 131 3.61 8.10 -19.93
CA ALA A 131 4.60 7.14 -20.38
C ALA A 131 4.19 6.47 -21.71
N VAL A 132 5.18 6.16 -22.53
CA VAL A 132 5.03 5.39 -23.77
C VAL A 132 6.05 4.26 -23.81
N SER A 133 5.75 3.19 -24.54
CA SER A 133 6.69 2.07 -24.69
C SER A 133 7.86 2.44 -25.62
N PRO A 134 9.12 2.19 -25.23
CA PRO A 134 10.26 2.37 -26.15
C PRO A 134 10.24 1.39 -27.33
N LYS A 135 9.33 0.38 -27.31
CA LYS A 135 9.10 -0.56 -28.40
C LYS A 135 8.08 -0.05 -29.43
N ASP A 136 7.43 1.09 -29.16
CA ASP A 136 6.43 1.68 -30.07
C ASP A 136 7.05 2.86 -30.84
N PRO A 137 7.49 2.62 -32.12
CA PRO A 137 8.11 3.68 -32.92
C PRO A 137 7.14 4.78 -33.33
N GLU A 138 5.81 4.53 -33.30
CA GLU A 138 4.80 5.52 -33.66
C GLU A 138 4.68 6.60 -32.58
N LYS A 139 5.01 6.27 -31.33
CA LYS A 139 4.98 7.19 -30.20
C LYS A 139 6.30 7.94 -29.98
N ALA A 140 7.39 7.54 -30.64
CA ALA A 140 8.72 8.15 -30.47
C ALA A 140 8.73 9.67 -30.72
N ALA A 141 7.89 10.18 -31.64
CA ALA A 141 7.80 11.62 -31.94
C ALA A 141 7.23 12.45 -30.76
N PHE A 142 6.55 11.83 -29.82
CA PHE A 142 5.92 12.49 -28.68
C PHE A 142 6.86 12.57 -27.47
N VAL A 143 7.90 11.77 -27.43
CA VAL A 143 8.88 11.74 -26.32
C VAL A 143 9.59 13.09 -26.20
N GLY A 144 9.66 13.61 -24.97
CA GLY A 144 10.19 14.94 -24.67
C GLY A 144 9.22 16.09 -24.97
N LYS A 145 8.01 15.79 -25.44
CA LYS A 145 6.90 16.75 -25.53
C LYS A 145 6.12 16.78 -24.25
N THR A 146 5.19 17.74 -24.14
CA THR A 146 4.37 17.91 -22.96
C THR A 146 2.87 17.96 -23.32
N VAL A 147 2.05 17.59 -22.38
CA VAL A 147 0.60 17.77 -22.42
C VAL A 147 0.15 18.72 -21.32
N LYS A 148 -0.92 19.44 -21.57
CA LYS A 148 -1.61 20.24 -20.58
C LYS A 148 -2.69 19.38 -19.95
N LEU A 149 -2.48 18.98 -18.69
CA LEU A 149 -3.41 18.14 -17.95
C LEU A 149 -4.74 18.89 -17.76
N PRO A 150 -5.87 18.34 -18.25
CA PRO A 150 -7.19 18.95 -18.05
C PRO A 150 -7.52 19.16 -16.56
N ILE A 151 -8.52 20.00 -16.25
CA ILE A 151 -8.98 20.34 -14.91
C ILE A 151 -7.95 21.15 -14.10
N VAL A 152 -6.73 20.63 -13.93
CA VAL A 152 -5.70 21.24 -13.05
C VAL A 152 -4.68 22.10 -13.77
N ASP A 153 -4.77 22.20 -15.10
CA ASP A 153 -3.92 23.04 -15.96
C ASP A 153 -2.40 22.82 -15.80
N ARG A 154 -2.00 21.65 -15.27
CA ARG A 154 -0.59 21.29 -15.08
C ARG A 154 0.01 20.83 -16.41
N GLU A 155 1.20 21.33 -16.72
CA GLU A 155 2.01 20.81 -17.82
C GLU A 155 2.83 19.60 -17.32
N ILE A 156 2.69 18.45 -18.02
CA ILE A 156 3.35 17.20 -17.66
C ILE A 156 4.09 16.61 -18.88
N PRO A 157 5.28 15.98 -18.66
CA PRO A 157 6.11 15.45 -19.74
C PRO A 157 5.59 14.11 -20.29
N ILE A 158 5.91 13.85 -21.57
CA ILE A 158 5.81 12.52 -22.18
C ILE A 158 7.20 11.91 -22.24
N PHE A 159 7.35 10.67 -21.73
CA PHE A 159 8.63 9.97 -21.66
C PHE A 159 8.49 8.48 -22.01
N GLU A 160 9.63 7.82 -22.30
CA GLU A 160 9.69 6.38 -22.56
C GLU A 160 9.89 5.62 -21.26
N ASP A 161 9.14 4.52 -21.08
CA ASP A 161 9.39 3.58 -19.99
C ASP A 161 9.07 2.13 -20.38
N TRP A 162 9.88 1.19 -19.88
CA TRP A 162 9.77 -0.25 -20.18
C TRP A 162 8.57 -0.94 -19.52
N HIS A 163 7.95 -0.32 -18.52
CA HIS A 163 6.74 -0.84 -17.88
C HIS A 163 5.49 -0.70 -18.77
N VAL A 164 5.57 0.10 -19.84
CA VAL A 164 4.42 0.31 -20.73
C VAL A 164 4.28 -0.81 -21.74
N ASP A 165 3.11 -1.47 -21.75
CA ASP A 165 2.71 -2.38 -22.82
C ASP A 165 2.16 -1.57 -24.01
N ALA A 166 2.88 -1.61 -25.13
CA ALA A 166 2.49 -0.90 -26.36
C ALA A 166 1.14 -1.35 -26.96
N ASN A 167 0.65 -2.53 -26.56
CA ASN A 167 -0.57 -3.13 -27.10
C ASN A 167 -1.80 -2.90 -26.19
N PHE A 168 -1.62 -2.29 -25.03
CA PHE A 168 -2.72 -2.02 -24.12
C PHE A 168 -3.26 -0.59 -24.27
N GLY A 169 -4.59 -0.46 -24.36
CA GLY A 169 -5.28 0.81 -24.49
C GLY A 169 -4.80 1.62 -25.71
N SER A 170 -4.47 2.87 -25.50
CA SER A 170 -4.00 3.80 -26.54
C SER A 170 -2.48 3.76 -26.80
N GLY A 171 -1.73 3.01 -25.99
CA GLY A 171 -0.27 3.04 -25.94
C GLY A 171 0.33 4.25 -25.21
N PHE A 172 -0.51 5.19 -24.75
CA PHE A 172 -0.15 6.26 -23.81
C PHE A 172 -0.71 5.93 -22.42
N VAL A 173 0.16 5.84 -21.43
CA VAL A 173 -0.21 5.54 -20.05
C VAL A 173 -0.03 6.81 -19.20
N LYS A 174 -1.10 7.27 -18.56
CA LYS A 174 -1.00 8.32 -17.56
C LYS A 174 -0.21 7.83 -16.36
N VAL A 175 0.59 8.68 -15.73
CA VAL A 175 1.44 8.30 -14.61
C VAL A 175 1.10 9.13 -13.39
N THR A 176 0.53 8.43 -12.37
CA THR A 176 0.13 8.99 -11.08
C THR A 176 0.93 8.33 -9.95
N PRO A 177 2.17 8.75 -9.68
CA PRO A 177 3.09 8.03 -8.80
C PRO A 177 2.59 7.81 -7.35
N ALA A 178 1.63 8.60 -6.89
CA ALA A 178 1.09 8.47 -5.54
C ALA A 178 -0.09 7.48 -5.43
N HIS A 179 -0.62 6.94 -6.56
CA HIS A 179 -1.86 6.16 -6.58
C HIS A 179 -1.79 4.86 -7.41
N ASP A 180 -0.59 4.47 -7.86
CA ASP A 180 -0.36 3.20 -8.55
C ASP A 180 1.07 2.72 -8.31
N PRO A 181 1.31 1.41 -8.00
CA PRO A 181 2.65 0.89 -7.76
C PRO A 181 3.60 0.94 -8.96
N ASN A 182 3.09 0.74 -10.19
CA ASN A 182 3.90 0.81 -11.40
C ASN A 182 4.23 2.27 -11.73
N ASP A 183 3.25 3.17 -11.56
CA ASP A 183 3.45 4.61 -11.73
C ASP A 183 4.44 5.16 -10.69
N TYR A 184 4.43 4.61 -9.46
CA TYR A 184 5.41 4.95 -8.44
C TYR A 184 6.83 4.57 -8.88
N ALA A 185 7.03 3.37 -9.43
CA ALA A 185 8.33 2.93 -9.94
C ALA A 185 8.79 3.80 -11.11
N MET A 186 7.92 4.12 -12.06
CA MET A 186 8.19 5.06 -13.15
C MET A 186 8.51 6.46 -12.61
N GLY A 187 7.73 6.93 -11.62
CA GLY A 187 7.95 8.21 -10.97
C GLY A 187 9.32 8.33 -10.30
N GLN A 188 9.78 7.27 -9.63
CA GLN A 188 11.13 7.21 -9.04
C GLN A 188 12.22 7.21 -10.13
N ALA A 189 12.04 6.46 -11.21
CA ALA A 189 13.03 6.37 -12.29
C ALA A 189 13.20 7.68 -13.07
N HIS A 190 12.15 8.50 -13.15
CA HIS A 190 12.09 9.74 -13.93
C HIS A 190 11.99 11.01 -13.08
N ASP A 191 12.23 10.93 -11.75
CA ASP A 191 12.16 12.06 -10.80
C ASP A 191 10.84 12.85 -10.86
N LEU A 192 9.70 12.14 -11.08
CA LEU A 192 8.41 12.79 -11.15
C LEU A 192 7.87 13.17 -9.75
N PRO A 193 7.15 14.29 -9.63
CA PRO A 193 6.47 14.64 -8.40
C PRO A 193 5.45 13.57 -7.98
N GLN A 194 5.40 13.31 -6.67
CA GLN A 194 4.43 12.38 -6.06
C GLN A 194 3.30 13.19 -5.42
N ILE A 195 2.17 13.27 -6.08
CA ILE A 195 1.03 14.09 -5.66
C ILE A 195 -0.08 13.21 -5.13
N ASN A 196 -0.25 13.20 -3.81
CA ASN A 196 -1.38 12.56 -3.15
C ASN A 196 -2.63 13.43 -3.31
N ILE A 197 -3.65 12.92 -4.01
CA ILE A 197 -4.92 13.62 -4.18
C ILE A 197 -5.98 13.18 -3.17
N PHE A 198 -5.76 12.08 -2.47
CA PHE A 198 -6.66 11.53 -1.47
C PHE A 198 -6.04 11.55 -0.08
N ASP A 199 -6.89 11.79 0.92
CA ASP A 199 -6.56 11.56 2.33
C ASP A 199 -6.71 10.07 2.71
N GLU A 200 -6.57 9.75 4.00
CA GLU A 200 -6.69 8.39 4.53
C GLU A 200 -8.10 7.77 4.41
N HIS A 201 -9.11 8.56 4.09
CA HIS A 201 -10.48 8.11 3.84
C HIS A 201 -10.84 8.02 2.35
N ALA A 202 -9.84 8.18 1.47
CA ALA A 202 -10.01 8.30 0.01
C ALA A 202 -10.96 9.45 -0.37
N VAL A 203 -10.84 10.57 0.33
CA VAL A 203 -11.52 11.84 0.06
C VAL A 203 -10.52 12.79 -0.59
N VAL A 204 -10.94 13.50 -1.64
CA VAL A 204 -10.10 14.46 -2.36
C VAL A 204 -9.68 15.59 -1.43
N VAL A 205 -8.36 15.80 -1.31
CA VAL A 205 -7.78 16.84 -0.47
C VAL A 205 -8.04 18.25 -1.01
N GLU A 206 -7.73 19.28 -0.20
CA GLU A 206 -7.85 20.68 -0.60
C GLU A 206 -7.01 21.03 -1.86
N GLY A 207 -7.50 21.97 -2.65
CA GLY A 207 -6.79 22.50 -3.82
C GLY A 207 -7.30 22.04 -5.17
N TYR A 208 -8.36 21.23 -5.21
CA TYR A 208 -8.93 20.67 -6.46
C TYR A 208 -10.32 21.25 -6.80
N GLY A 209 -10.60 22.48 -6.34
CA GLY A 209 -11.83 23.22 -6.70
C GLY A 209 -13.09 22.47 -6.30
N GLU A 210 -13.98 22.25 -7.26
CA GLU A 210 -15.26 21.56 -7.05
C GLU A 210 -15.11 20.06 -6.67
N PHE A 211 -13.96 19.44 -6.92
CA PHE A 211 -13.70 18.04 -6.59
C PHE A 211 -13.25 17.86 -5.14
N THR A 212 -12.81 18.93 -4.47
CA THR A 212 -12.38 18.92 -3.07
C THR A 212 -13.48 18.40 -2.15
N GLY A 213 -13.14 17.42 -1.28
CA GLY A 213 -14.07 16.83 -0.32
C GLY A 213 -14.96 15.72 -0.88
N MET A 214 -14.89 15.43 -2.18
CA MET A 214 -15.59 14.27 -2.77
C MET A 214 -14.86 12.98 -2.40
N ASN A 215 -15.61 11.90 -2.14
CA ASN A 215 -15.01 10.58 -2.08
C ASN A 215 -14.57 10.13 -3.49
N ARG A 216 -13.75 9.08 -3.57
CA ARG A 216 -13.15 8.64 -4.84
C ARG A 216 -14.18 8.30 -5.93
N ASP A 217 -15.34 7.73 -5.54
CA ASP A 217 -16.36 7.30 -6.50
C ASP A 217 -17.15 8.52 -7.03
N GLU A 218 -17.51 9.44 -6.14
CA GLU A 218 -18.10 10.75 -6.51
C GLU A 218 -17.14 11.56 -7.38
N CYS A 219 -15.85 11.58 -7.04
CA CYS A 219 -14.83 12.26 -7.83
C CYS A 219 -14.68 11.64 -9.23
N ARG A 220 -14.72 10.29 -9.33
CA ARG A 220 -14.71 9.58 -10.61
C ARG A 220 -15.85 10.02 -11.52
N GLU A 221 -17.08 10.01 -11.00
CA GLU A 221 -18.26 10.44 -11.76
C GLU A 221 -18.16 11.91 -12.18
N ALA A 222 -17.70 12.77 -11.28
CA ALA A 222 -17.55 14.20 -11.54
C ALA A 222 -16.48 14.49 -12.61
N VAL A 223 -15.33 13.80 -12.55
CA VAL A 223 -14.25 13.90 -13.54
C VAL A 223 -14.74 13.45 -14.92
N ILE A 224 -15.41 12.31 -15.03
CA ILE A 224 -15.95 11.80 -16.28
C ILE A 224 -16.93 12.82 -16.89
N LYS A 225 -17.86 13.31 -16.08
CA LYS A 225 -18.84 14.32 -16.51
C LYS A 225 -18.15 15.59 -17.00
N TRP A 226 -17.10 16.04 -16.31
CA TRP A 226 -16.33 17.21 -16.75
C TRP A 226 -15.68 16.97 -18.12
N PHE A 227 -15.11 15.78 -18.37
CA PHE A 227 -14.53 15.42 -19.67
C PHE A 227 -15.57 15.35 -20.79
N GLU A 228 -16.77 14.87 -20.50
CA GLU A 228 -17.90 14.86 -21.44
C GLU A 228 -18.33 16.29 -21.81
N GLU A 229 -18.52 17.16 -20.83
CA GLU A 229 -18.95 18.55 -21.00
C GLU A 229 -17.94 19.42 -21.78
N HIS A 230 -16.64 18.99 -21.79
CA HIS A 230 -15.56 19.69 -22.49
C HIS A 230 -15.10 19.00 -23.78
N ASP A 231 -15.85 18.02 -24.29
CA ASP A 231 -15.52 17.24 -25.51
C ASP A 231 -14.12 16.55 -25.43
N LEU A 232 -13.66 16.22 -24.23
CA LEU A 232 -12.39 15.57 -23.99
C LEU A 232 -12.51 14.07 -23.64
N LEU A 233 -13.72 13.53 -23.48
CA LEU A 233 -13.96 12.09 -23.41
C LEU A 233 -13.99 11.54 -24.86
N ASP A 234 -13.02 10.66 -25.17
CA ASP A 234 -12.95 10.08 -26.53
C ASP A 234 -13.99 8.97 -26.68
N HIS A 235 -13.91 7.93 -25.85
CA HIS A 235 -14.90 6.85 -25.76
C HIS A 235 -14.73 6.07 -24.44
N VAL A 236 -15.64 5.14 -24.21
CA VAL A 236 -15.64 4.25 -23.01
C VAL A 236 -15.78 2.81 -23.50
N GLU A 237 -14.96 1.92 -22.97
CA GLU A 237 -15.03 0.48 -23.19
C GLU A 237 -15.47 -0.23 -21.92
N GLU A 238 -16.27 -1.30 -22.03
CA GLU A 238 -16.52 -2.21 -20.91
C GLU A 238 -15.28 -3.07 -20.67
N LEU A 239 -14.87 -3.22 -19.42
CA LEU A 239 -13.72 -3.99 -19.03
C LEU A 239 -14.01 -4.82 -17.76
N ASP A 240 -13.85 -6.15 -17.87
CA ASP A 240 -13.81 -6.99 -16.70
C ASP A 240 -12.40 -6.95 -16.11
N HIS A 241 -12.27 -6.55 -14.85
CA HIS A 241 -10.99 -6.49 -14.16
C HIS A 241 -11.09 -6.96 -12.71
N SER A 242 -9.95 -7.33 -12.14
CA SER A 242 -9.88 -7.82 -10.77
C SER A 242 -9.50 -6.67 -9.84
N VAL A 243 -10.30 -6.41 -8.82
CA VAL A 243 -10.11 -5.34 -7.83
C VAL A 243 -9.74 -5.94 -6.48
N MET A 244 -8.76 -5.35 -5.83
CA MET A 244 -8.37 -5.75 -4.47
C MET A 244 -9.35 -5.20 -3.44
N HIS A 245 -9.82 -6.07 -2.55
CA HIS A 245 -10.73 -5.76 -1.45
C HIS A 245 -10.10 -6.05 -0.09
N CYS A 246 -10.51 -5.30 0.91
CA CYS A 246 -10.10 -5.50 2.29
C CYS A 246 -10.80 -6.73 2.87
N TYR A 247 -10.04 -7.73 3.34
CA TYR A 247 -10.59 -8.95 3.95
C TYR A 247 -11.44 -8.70 5.20
N ARG A 248 -11.31 -7.51 5.85
CA ARG A 248 -12.05 -7.17 7.08
C ARG A 248 -13.40 -6.53 6.84
N CYS A 249 -13.51 -5.64 5.85
CA CYS A 249 -14.71 -4.83 5.65
C CYS A 249 -15.23 -4.85 4.22
N ASP A 250 -14.56 -5.58 3.34
CA ASP A 250 -14.96 -5.77 1.94
C ASP A 250 -14.92 -4.50 1.06
N SER A 251 -14.35 -3.41 1.56
CA SER A 251 -14.16 -2.20 0.77
C SER A 251 -13.02 -2.38 -0.22
N ALA A 252 -13.16 -1.86 -1.43
CA ALA A 252 -12.08 -1.81 -2.40
C ALA A 252 -10.89 -1.02 -1.85
N LEU A 253 -9.68 -1.58 -1.99
CA LEU A 253 -8.45 -0.97 -1.51
C LEU A 253 -8.01 0.18 -2.41
N GLU A 254 -7.29 1.12 -1.82
CA GLU A 254 -6.70 2.26 -2.50
C GLU A 254 -5.18 2.11 -2.50
N PRO A 255 -4.49 2.00 -3.66
CA PRO A 255 -3.06 2.21 -3.69
C PRO A 255 -2.73 3.63 -3.25
N TRP A 256 -2.09 3.78 -2.10
CA TRP A 256 -1.89 5.08 -1.47
C TRP A 256 -0.47 5.26 -0.97
N LEU A 257 0.10 6.43 -1.23
CA LEU A 257 1.45 6.77 -0.81
C LEU A 257 1.47 7.16 0.66
N SER A 258 2.02 6.29 1.50
CA SER A 258 2.03 6.45 2.95
C SER A 258 3.39 6.14 3.56
N GLU A 259 3.69 6.76 4.70
CA GLU A 259 4.88 6.47 5.50
C GLU A 259 4.56 5.32 6.46
N GLN A 260 5.24 4.19 6.30
CA GLN A 260 4.99 2.96 7.01
C GLN A 260 6.30 2.29 7.45
N TRP A 261 6.20 1.26 8.28
CA TRP A 261 7.29 0.39 8.66
C TRP A 261 7.37 -0.82 7.71
N PHE A 262 8.59 -1.11 7.25
CA PHE A 262 8.84 -2.18 6.28
C PHE A 262 9.96 -3.10 6.74
N VAL A 263 9.83 -4.40 6.40
CA VAL A 263 10.94 -5.35 6.38
C VAL A 263 11.61 -5.30 5.00
N ALA A 264 12.93 -5.12 4.97
CA ALA A 264 13.74 -5.09 3.76
C ALA A 264 13.92 -6.52 3.21
N VAL A 265 12.93 -7.03 2.50
CA VAL A 265 12.87 -8.41 2.01
C VAL A 265 14.02 -8.72 1.05
N ASP A 266 14.47 -7.75 0.26
CA ASP A 266 15.61 -7.94 -0.65
C ASP A 266 16.90 -8.39 0.06
N LYS A 267 17.08 -8.02 1.34
CA LYS A 267 18.22 -8.46 2.15
C LYS A 267 18.06 -9.90 2.66
N LEU A 268 16.84 -10.41 2.74
CA LEU A 268 16.50 -11.71 3.33
C LEU A 268 16.29 -12.82 2.30
N LYS A 269 15.72 -12.50 1.13
CA LYS A 269 15.33 -13.50 0.12
C LYS A 269 16.50 -14.23 -0.53
N GLY A 270 17.69 -13.61 -0.62
CA GLY A 270 18.87 -14.20 -1.25
C GLY A 270 19.26 -15.55 -0.63
N PRO A 271 19.55 -15.62 0.68
CA PRO A 271 19.88 -16.89 1.34
C PRO A 271 18.80 -17.97 1.23
N ALA A 272 17.52 -17.59 1.20
CA ALA A 272 16.40 -18.52 1.05
C ALA A 272 16.36 -19.12 -0.36
N LEU A 273 16.56 -18.31 -1.40
CA LEU A 273 16.69 -18.75 -2.78
C LEU A 273 17.92 -19.66 -2.96
N ASP A 274 19.07 -19.30 -2.39
CA ASP A 274 20.30 -20.08 -2.44
C ASP A 274 20.14 -21.48 -1.80
N ALA A 275 19.38 -21.58 -0.71
CA ALA A 275 19.10 -22.86 -0.07
C ALA A 275 18.34 -23.82 -1.00
N VAL A 276 17.39 -23.30 -1.78
CA VAL A 276 16.63 -24.10 -2.77
C VAL A 276 17.48 -24.37 -4.00
N ASN A 277 18.14 -23.38 -4.56
CA ASN A 277 18.96 -23.53 -5.77
C ASN A 277 20.15 -24.46 -5.58
N SER A 278 20.73 -24.51 -4.37
CA SER A 278 21.81 -25.44 -4.01
C SER A 278 21.33 -26.84 -3.63
N GLY A 279 20.02 -27.08 -3.56
CA GLY A 279 19.44 -28.38 -3.15
C GLY A 279 19.49 -28.65 -1.65
N LYS A 280 19.87 -27.68 -0.79
CA LYS A 280 19.77 -27.81 0.67
C LYS A 280 18.32 -27.93 1.13
N VAL A 281 17.40 -27.28 0.41
CA VAL A 281 15.95 -27.40 0.58
C VAL A 281 15.37 -27.88 -0.75
N THR A 282 14.54 -28.94 -0.71
CA THR A 282 13.91 -29.51 -1.89
C THR A 282 12.39 -29.63 -1.70
N PHE A 283 11.64 -29.35 -2.76
CA PHE A 283 10.18 -29.48 -2.76
C PHE A 283 9.75 -30.82 -3.37
N HIS A 284 8.75 -31.45 -2.77
CA HIS A 284 8.13 -32.66 -3.27
C HIS A 284 6.61 -32.45 -3.46
N PRO A 285 6.09 -32.55 -4.67
CA PRO A 285 6.77 -32.79 -5.95
C PRO A 285 7.58 -31.57 -6.43
N ALA A 286 8.62 -31.82 -7.24
CA ALA A 286 9.58 -30.82 -7.70
C ALA A 286 8.96 -29.62 -8.46
N ARG A 287 7.76 -29.77 -9.02
CA ARG A 287 7.03 -28.67 -9.72
C ARG A 287 6.85 -27.42 -8.84
N TRP A 288 6.77 -27.58 -7.53
CA TRP A 288 6.60 -26.45 -6.59
C TRP A 288 7.85 -25.59 -6.41
N THR A 289 9.03 -26.11 -6.84
CA THR A 289 10.27 -25.33 -6.81
C THR A 289 10.13 -24.05 -7.64
N GLN A 290 9.58 -24.16 -8.87
CA GLN A 290 9.40 -23.00 -9.73
C GLN A 290 8.41 -21.99 -9.13
N THR A 291 7.31 -22.46 -8.53
CA THR A 291 6.34 -21.60 -7.86
C THR A 291 7.00 -20.83 -6.73
N TYR A 292 7.79 -21.52 -5.89
CA TYR A 292 8.52 -20.89 -4.79
C TYR A 292 9.54 -19.85 -5.29
N THR A 293 10.39 -20.22 -6.25
CA THR A 293 11.44 -19.31 -6.75
C THR A 293 10.83 -18.07 -7.39
N THR A 294 9.80 -18.23 -8.23
CA THR A 294 9.11 -17.10 -8.87
C THR A 294 8.48 -16.19 -7.82
N TRP A 295 7.84 -16.76 -6.79
CA TRP A 295 7.24 -15.96 -5.71
C TRP A 295 8.31 -15.19 -4.93
N MET A 296 9.39 -15.86 -4.50
CA MET A 296 10.49 -15.25 -3.74
C MET A 296 11.21 -14.14 -4.53
N GLU A 297 11.45 -14.35 -5.84
CA GLU A 297 12.10 -13.37 -6.70
C GLU A 297 11.29 -12.07 -6.83
N ASN A 298 9.95 -12.19 -6.84
CA ASN A 298 9.02 -11.07 -6.99
C ASN A 298 8.58 -10.43 -5.65
N LEU A 299 8.98 -11.00 -4.50
CA LEU A 299 8.66 -10.42 -3.20
C LEU A 299 9.21 -9.00 -3.09
N LYS A 300 8.32 -8.09 -2.69
CA LYS A 300 8.64 -6.71 -2.35
C LYS A 300 8.85 -6.57 -0.84
N ASP A 301 9.36 -5.41 -0.41
CA ASP A 301 9.44 -5.08 1.01
C ASP A 301 8.06 -5.16 1.66
N TRP A 302 8.01 -5.82 2.80
CA TRP A 302 6.78 -6.12 3.50
C TRP A 302 6.39 -5.01 4.47
N CYS A 303 5.22 -4.41 4.26
CA CYS A 303 4.63 -3.43 5.18
C CYS A 303 4.12 -4.12 6.43
N ILE A 304 4.76 -3.86 7.57
CA ILE A 304 4.46 -4.50 8.86
C ILE A 304 3.68 -3.61 9.84
N SER A 305 3.42 -2.36 9.51
CA SER A 305 2.65 -1.44 10.38
C SER A 305 1.16 -1.48 10.03
N ARG A 306 0.32 -1.46 11.08
CA ARG A 306 -1.13 -1.37 10.98
C ARG A 306 -1.62 -0.26 11.89
N GLN A 307 -2.52 0.58 11.39
CA GLN A 307 -3.14 1.69 12.12
C GLN A 307 -4.34 1.20 12.95
N LEU A 308 -4.10 0.11 13.67
CA LEU A 308 -5.05 -0.53 14.58
C LEU A 308 -4.64 -0.25 16.03
N TRP A 309 -5.52 -0.52 17.00
CA TRP A 309 -5.22 -0.32 18.41
C TRP A 309 -5.01 -1.64 19.16
N TRP A 310 -5.64 -2.72 18.70
CA TRP A 310 -5.45 -4.05 19.23
C TRP A 310 -4.34 -4.79 18.49
N GLY A 311 -3.29 -5.18 19.20
CA GLY A 311 -2.14 -5.88 18.66
C GLY A 311 -0.84 -5.48 19.36
N HIS A 312 0.29 -6.08 18.95
CA HIS A 312 1.62 -5.73 19.45
C HIS A 312 2.02 -4.36 18.93
N ARG A 313 2.14 -3.41 19.83
CA ARG A 313 2.51 -2.04 19.48
C ARG A 313 3.97 -1.99 19.01
N ILE A 314 4.24 -1.25 17.93
CA ILE A 314 5.60 -1.07 17.41
C ILE A 314 6.47 -0.44 18.50
N PRO A 315 7.62 -1.09 18.86
CA PRO A 315 8.42 -0.69 20.03
C PRO A 315 9.43 0.41 19.71
N VAL A 316 9.09 1.35 18.82
CA VAL A 316 9.92 2.51 18.51
C VAL A 316 9.45 3.70 19.33
N PHE A 317 10.42 4.39 19.93
CA PHE A 317 10.20 5.55 20.78
C PHE A 317 10.82 6.79 20.16
N TYR A 318 10.11 7.90 20.25
CA TYR A 318 10.50 9.19 19.71
C TYR A 318 10.62 10.22 20.82
N CYS A 319 11.64 11.07 20.74
CA CYS A 319 11.79 12.21 21.63
C CYS A 319 11.53 13.52 20.87
N GLU A 320 10.52 14.27 21.28
CA GLU A 320 10.18 15.54 20.67
C GLU A 320 11.20 16.66 20.97
N ASP A 321 11.95 16.54 22.09
CA ASP A 321 12.94 17.56 22.49
C ASP A 321 14.21 17.56 21.63
N CYS A 322 14.65 16.38 21.16
CA CYS A 322 15.93 16.27 20.46
C CYS A 322 15.91 15.47 19.16
N GLY A 323 14.74 14.99 18.74
CA GLY A 323 14.58 14.17 17.53
C GLY A 323 15.25 12.80 17.61
N TRP A 324 15.51 12.29 18.81
CA TRP A 324 16.00 10.91 18.97
C TRP A 324 14.88 9.92 18.71
N GLU A 325 15.20 8.84 18.00
CA GLU A 325 14.34 7.67 17.83
C GLU A 325 15.15 6.41 17.98
N ASP A 326 14.54 5.35 18.54
CA ASP A 326 15.14 4.02 18.66
C ASP A 326 14.09 2.96 19.00
N ALA A 327 14.39 1.70 18.67
CA ALA A 327 13.59 0.54 19.05
C ALA A 327 14.08 -0.03 20.39
N LEU A 328 13.18 -0.13 21.36
CA LEU A 328 13.51 -0.55 22.71
C LEU A 328 12.74 -1.79 23.13
N THR A 329 13.42 -2.70 23.87
CA THR A 329 12.80 -3.88 24.46
C THR A 329 11.96 -3.58 25.71
N GLU A 330 12.13 -2.40 26.30
CA GLU A 330 11.40 -1.93 27.48
C GLU A 330 10.84 -0.55 27.23
N ASP A 331 9.75 -0.22 27.92
CA ASP A 331 9.15 1.11 27.82
C ASP A 331 10.02 2.16 28.52
N THR A 332 9.99 3.37 27.99
CA THR A 332 10.68 4.51 28.59
C THR A 332 9.84 5.78 28.47
N ASP A 333 9.86 6.59 29.53
CA ASP A 333 9.32 7.95 29.60
C ASP A 333 10.41 9.02 29.64
N VAL A 334 11.68 8.58 29.57
CA VAL A 334 12.85 9.46 29.57
C VAL A 334 13.74 9.18 28.37
N CYS A 335 14.06 10.20 27.63
CA CYS A 335 14.95 10.08 26.47
C CYS A 335 16.38 9.70 26.90
N PRO A 336 16.92 8.57 26.41
CA PRO A 336 18.30 8.16 26.74
C PRO A 336 19.38 9.15 26.26
N LYS A 337 19.05 9.95 25.22
CA LYS A 337 20.00 10.88 24.59
C LYS A 337 20.05 12.24 25.28
N CYS A 338 18.92 12.85 25.65
CA CYS A 338 18.88 14.20 26.19
C CYS A 338 18.33 14.28 27.62
N GLY A 339 17.78 13.21 28.17
CA GLY A 339 17.12 13.20 29.48
C GLY A 339 15.76 13.88 29.53
N GLY A 340 15.21 14.28 28.39
CA GLY A 340 13.89 14.90 28.29
C GLY A 340 12.75 13.90 28.51
N HIS A 341 11.58 14.39 28.91
CA HIS A 341 10.40 13.57 29.23
C HIS A 341 9.30 13.62 28.16
N HIS A 342 9.53 14.29 27.02
CA HIS A 342 8.61 14.27 25.89
C HIS A 342 8.94 13.11 24.97
N VAL A 343 8.76 11.88 25.52
CA VAL A 343 8.96 10.63 24.80
C VAL A 343 7.63 9.94 24.58
N HIS A 344 7.38 9.50 23.35
CA HIS A 344 6.19 8.72 23.01
C HIS A 344 6.56 7.52 22.14
N GLN A 345 5.80 6.44 22.28
CA GLN A 345 5.92 5.23 21.47
C GLN A 345 5.11 5.37 20.18
N ASP A 346 5.58 4.74 19.08
CA ASP A 346 4.82 4.61 17.83
C ASP A 346 3.39 4.13 18.09
N GLU A 347 2.42 4.73 17.41
CA GLU A 347 1.00 4.42 17.65
C GLU A 347 0.50 3.19 16.90
N ASN A 348 1.24 2.73 15.89
CA ASN A 348 0.88 1.60 15.08
C ASN A 348 1.12 0.27 15.82
N VAL A 349 0.42 -0.76 15.39
CA VAL A 349 0.67 -2.13 15.81
C VAL A 349 1.29 -2.93 14.67
N LEU A 350 1.92 -4.04 15.02
CA LEU A 350 2.52 -4.96 14.05
C LEU A 350 1.46 -5.77 13.32
N ASP A 351 1.76 -6.11 12.08
CA ASP A 351 1.06 -7.13 11.30
C ASP A 351 1.03 -8.45 12.08
N THR A 352 -0.11 -9.15 12.01
CA THR A 352 -0.32 -10.44 12.68
C THR A 352 0.74 -11.47 12.27
N TRP A 353 1.15 -11.48 11.00
CA TRP A 353 2.17 -12.41 10.50
C TRP A 353 3.56 -12.11 11.05
N PHE A 354 3.90 -10.83 11.28
CA PHE A 354 5.13 -10.47 11.99
C PHE A 354 5.10 -10.99 13.43
N SER A 355 3.95 -10.90 14.09
CA SER A 355 3.78 -11.37 15.48
C SER A 355 3.76 -12.89 15.59
N SER A 356 3.67 -13.62 14.50
CA SER A 356 3.60 -15.10 14.48
C SER A 356 4.95 -15.79 14.35
N GLN A 357 6.05 -15.04 14.42
CA GLN A 357 7.42 -15.53 14.25
C GLN A 357 7.97 -16.24 15.49
#